data_5b56c5a41c202b4c7bfb1612ba50141a
#
_entry.id   5b56c5a41c202b4c7bfb1612ba50141a
#
_cell.length_a   1.000
_cell.length_b   1.000
_cell.length_c   1.000
_cell.angle_alpha   90.00
_cell.angle_beta   90.00
_cell.angle_gamma   90.00
#
_symmetry.space_group_name_H-M   'P 1'
#
loop_
_entity.id
_entity.type
_entity.pdbx_description
1 polymer ?
#
loop_
_entity_poly.entity_id
_entity_poly.type
_entity_poly.pdbx_seq_one_letter_code
_entity_poly.pdbx_strand_id
1 'polypeptide(L)'
;LLDMGLVQRQFERITRTVNISDPWNSPTAAKLDSISLGEWLRSIRATAGTRDLMSIMSRVTWGAEPDEVSLLHAARYVKTSGGLDRMLDVVGGAQQDHFIDGSHEMAQRIAAELGDRIRLRAAVSRIEWSDDAVAVTSTAGVVEARRAILAIPPAHRQDIDIAPALPIGYQQLAQRWPQGALTKSYAAYPTPFWRANGLSGQALSDQGPVFITFDVSPPEGIGILLGFTDPRGFDAQPEQKRREHVLACFTALFGEQAANPIDYLDQRWGAETFAPGGPTAAVPPGSWTEFGRLLRQPVGPLHWAGTETADEWTGFMDGAVRSGQRAAAEVAHTALRS
;
A
#
# COMPACT_ATOMS: atom_id res chain seq x y z
N LEU A 1 4.33 4.27 27.31
CA LEU A 1 5.60 3.75 26.75
C LEU A 1 5.87 2.29 27.12
N LEU A 2 5.75 1.88 28.41
CA LEU A 2 6.02 0.49 28.83
C LEU A 2 5.07 -0.52 28.17
N ASP A 3 3.79 -0.21 28.11
CA ASP A 3 2.78 -1.07 27.47
C ASP A 3 3.04 -1.24 25.96
N MET A 4 3.34 -0.17 25.24
CA MET A 4 3.69 -0.23 23.83
C MET A 4 4.90 -1.16 23.58
N GLY A 5 5.96 -1.05 24.39
CA GLY A 5 7.11 -1.95 24.29
C GLY A 5 6.80 -3.42 24.57
N LEU A 6 5.84 -3.72 25.45
CA LEU A 6 5.37 -5.09 25.69
C LEU A 6 4.55 -5.62 24.50
N VAL A 7 3.66 -4.81 23.95
CA VAL A 7 2.85 -5.14 22.76
C VAL A 7 3.77 -5.40 21.58
N GLN A 8 4.74 -4.52 21.31
CA GLN A 8 5.72 -4.69 20.25
C GLN A 8 6.49 -6.02 20.37
N ARG A 9 7.02 -6.32 21.55
CA ARG A 9 7.73 -7.60 21.78
C ARG A 9 6.84 -8.83 21.58
N GLN A 10 5.57 -8.77 21.96
CA GLN A 10 4.62 -9.86 21.72
C GLN A 10 4.33 -10.00 20.23
N PHE A 11 4.13 -8.90 19.53
CA PHE A 11 3.90 -8.88 18.08
C PHE A 11 5.11 -9.45 17.33
N GLU A 12 6.34 -9.05 17.67
CA GLU A 12 7.56 -9.60 17.09
C GLU A 12 7.71 -11.11 17.30
N ARG A 13 7.26 -11.64 18.44
CA ARG A 13 7.22 -13.11 18.64
C ARG A 13 6.28 -13.78 17.66
N ILE A 14 5.13 -13.17 17.38
CA ILE A 14 4.19 -13.65 16.36
C ILE A 14 4.85 -13.62 14.99
N THR A 15 5.48 -12.51 14.61
CA THR A 15 6.11 -12.37 13.27
C THR A 15 7.15 -13.45 13.00
N ARG A 16 7.90 -13.89 14.04
CA ARG A 16 8.91 -14.96 13.91
C ARG A 16 8.31 -16.31 13.52
N THR A 17 7.06 -16.58 13.87
CA THR A 17 6.38 -17.85 13.59
C THR A 17 5.78 -17.92 12.19
N VAL A 18 5.71 -16.81 11.47
CA VAL A 18 5.06 -16.72 10.15
C VAL A 18 6.05 -17.08 9.05
N ASN A 19 5.69 -17.99 8.15
CA ASN A 19 6.40 -18.21 6.90
C ASN A 19 6.14 -17.05 5.94
N ILE A 20 7.18 -16.52 5.32
CA ILE A 20 7.05 -15.38 4.43
C ILE A 20 6.43 -15.80 3.10
N SER A 21 6.94 -16.86 2.48
CA SER A 21 6.57 -17.28 1.13
C SER A 21 5.23 -18.02 1.08
N ASP A 22 4.89 -18.72 2.15
CA ASP A 22 3.68 -19.53 2.27
C ASP A 22 3.03 -19.35 3.66
N PRO A 23 2.57 -18.14 4.00
CA PRO A 23 2.07 -17.82 5.35
C PRO A 23 0.90 -18.70 5.79
N TRP A 24 0.11 -19.22 4.86
CA TRP A 24 -0.97 -20.19 5.13
C TRP A 24 -0.46 -21.54 5.65
N ASN A 25 0.81 -21.89 5.45
CA ASN A 25 1.46 -23.09 5.97
C ASN A 25 2.23 -22.83 7.29
N SER A 26 2.13 -21.64 7.87
CA SER A 26 2.73 -21.36 9.18
C SER A 26 2.06 -22.20 10.26
N PRO A 27 2.78 -22.67 11.29
CA PRO A 27 2.21 -23.53 12.33
C PRO A 27 0.98 -22.96 13.04
N THR A 28 0.87 -21.63 13.08
CA THR A 28 -0.21 -20.89 13.74
C THR A 28 -1.11 -20.14 12.74
N ALA A 29 -0.99 -20.40 11.43
CA ALA A 29 -1.68 -19.67 10.38
C ALA A 29 -3.20 -19.53 10.61
N ALA A 30 -3.88 -20.64 10.82
CA ALA A 30 -5.34 -20.64 11.03
C ALA A 30 -5.75 -19.78 12.23
N LYS A 31 -4.99 -19.83 13.34
CA LYS A 31 -5.26 -19.02 14.53
C LYS A 31 -5.00 -17.54 14.28
N LEU A 32 -3.88 -17.20 13.62
CA LEU A 32 -3.52 -15.81 13.36
C LEU A 32 -4.42 -15.17 12.31
N ASP A 33 -4.86 -15.93 11.31
CA ASP A 33 -5.72 -15.43 10.25
C ASP A 33 -7.20 -15.39 10.64
N SER A 34 -7.60 -16.08 11.73
CA SER A 34 -9.00 -16.05 12.19
C SER A 34 -9.39 -14.81 12.98
N ILE A 35 -8.42 -13.98 13.36
CA ILE A 35 -8.64 -12.77 14.17
C ILE A 35 -7.99 -11.55 13.52
N SER A 36 -8.54 -10.38 13.81
CA SER A 36 -7.95 -9.11 13.40
C SER A 36 -6.82 -8.68 14.36
N LEU A 37 -5.98 -7.74 13.89
CA LEU A 37 -4.99 -7.07 14.72
C LEU A 37 -5.65 -6.38 15.92
N GLY A 38 -6.83 -5.76 15.73
CA GLY A 38 -7.59 -5.10 16.79
C GLY A 38 -8.12 -6.08 17.85
N GLU A 39 -8.65 -7.24 17.43
CA GLU A 39 -9.06 -8.30 18.36
C GLU A 39 -7.88 -8.83 19.17
N TRP A 40 -6.72 -9.01 18.52
CA TRP A 40 -5.52 -9.41 19.23
C TRP A 40 -5.09 -8.38 20.28
N LEU A 41 -5.07 -7.08 19.93
CA LEU A 41 -4.73 -5.99 20.86
C LEU A 41 -5.66 -5.99 22.09
N ARG A 42 -6.95 -6.20 21.90
CA ARG A 42 -7.92 -6.33 22.99
C ARG A 42 -7.67 -7.59 23.85
N SER A 43 -7.35 -8.71 23.20
CA SER A 43 -7.10 -9.99 23.89
C SER A 43 -5.93 -9.93 24.86
N ILE A 44 -4.89 -9.18 24.54
CA ILE A 44 -3.73 -8.94 25.40
C ILE A 44 -3.90 -7.76 26.35
N ARG A 45 -5.09 -7.14 26.37
CA ARG A 45 -5.44 -6.00 27.21
C ARG A 45 -4.52 -4.77 27.00
N ALA A 46 -4.12 -4.51 25.75
CA ALA A 46 -3.38 -3.31 25.41
C ALA A 46 -4.13 -2.05 25.89
N THR A 47 -3.42 -1.09 26.44
CA THR A 47 -4.02 0.18 26.93
C THR A 47 -4.65 0.98 25.78
N ALA A 48 -5.56 1.90 26.10
CA ALA A 48 -6.20 2.76 25.10
C ALA A 48 -5.15 3.49 24.25
N GLY A 49 -4.20 4.18 24.87
CA GLY A 49 -3.15 4.90 24.14
C GLY A 49 -2.29 4.02 23.24
N THR A 50 -1.99 2.76 23.64
CA THR A 50 -1.31 1.79 22.77
C THR A 50 -2.18 1.39 21.58
N ARG A 51 -3.49 1.17 21.80
CA ARG A 51 -4.41 0.86 20.69
C ARG A 51 -4.54 2.03 19.71
N ASP A 52 -4.57 3.27 20.21
CA ASP A 52 -4.65 4.47 19.38
C ASP A 52 -3.40 4.61 18.49
N LEU A 53 -2.19 4.38 19.06
CA LEU A 53 -0.95 4.36 18.28
C LEU A 53 -0.93 3.23 17.24
N MET A 54 -1.41 2.05 17.59
CA MET A 54 -1.52 0.92 16.65
C MET A 54 -2.59 1.18 15.57
N SER A 55 -3.65 1.92 15.87
CA SER A 55 -4.64 2.38 14.88
C SER A 55 -3.99 3.36 13.88
N ILE A 56 -3.22 4.34 14.34
CA ILE A 56 -2.47 5.23 13.46
C ILE A 56 -1.52 4.44 12.55
N MET A 57 -0.74 3.52 13.14
CA MET A 57 0.15 2.63 12.36
C MET A 57 -0.62 1.83 11.30
N SER A 58 -1.77 1.26 11.65
CA SER A 58 -2.60 0.48 10.74
C SER A 58 -3.11 1.34 9.58
N ARG A 59 -3.63 2.53 9.87
CA ARG A 59 -4.08 3.48 8.84
C ARG A 59 -2.95 3.97 7.93
N VAL A 60 -1.78 4.25 8.48
CA VAL A 60 -0.60 4.64 7.68
C VAL A 60 -0.14 3.52 6.77
N THR A 61 -0.17 2.26 7.24
CA THR A 61 0.40 1.11 6.53
C THR A 61 -0.60 0.50 5.54
N TRP A 62 -1.85 0.32 5.97
CA TRP A 62 -2.88 -0.42 5.20
C TRP A 62 -4.08 0.44 4.81
N GLY A 63 -4.16 1.70 5.25
CA GLY A 63 -5.35 2.54 5.00
C GLY A 63 -6.62 1.98 5.65
N ALA A 64 -6.49 1.27 6.77
CA ALA A 64 -7.57 0.56 7.44
C ALA A 64 -7.36 0.53 8.96
N GLU A 65 -8.44 0.35 9.71
CA GLU A 65 -8.38 0.17 11.15
C GLU A 65 -7.83 -1.23 11.52
N PRO A 66 -7.24 -1.40 12.72
CA PRO A 66 -6.74 -2.70 13.16
C PRO A 66 -7.78 -3.81 13.14
N ASP A 67 -9.07 -3.48 13.26
CA ASP A 67 -10.16 -4.45 13.22
C ASP A 67 -10.45 -4.99 11.81
N GLU A 68 -9.97 -4.31 10.79
CA GLU A 68 -10.16 -4.66 9.39
C GLU A 68 -8.99 -5.50 8.83
N VAL A 69 -7.87 -5.63 9.57
CA VAL A 69 -6.64 -6.27 9.11
C VAL A 69 -6.38 -7.58 9.86
N SER A 70 -6.20 -8.68 9.13
CA SER A 70 -5.80 -9.99 9.70
C SER A 70 -4.50 -9.87 10.48
N LEU A 71 -4.43 -10.50 11.66
CA LEU A 71 -3.21 -10.57 12.44
C LEU A 71 -2.10 -11.32 11.67
N LEU A 72 -2.44 -12.33 10.88
CA LEU A 72 -1.48 -13.02 10.02
C LEU A 72 -0.93 -12.09 8.94
N HIS A 73 -1.80 -11.28 8.31
CA HIS A 73 -1.37 -10.30 7.32
C HIS A 73 -0.42 -9.27 7.92
N ALA A 74 -0.79 -8.68 9.06
CA ALA A 74 0.04 -7.70 9.75
C ALA A 74 1.41 -8.28 10.13
N ALA A 75 1.44 -9.49 10.69
CA ALA A 75 2.68 -10.16 11.09
C ALA A 75 3.59 -10.49 9.88
N ARG A 76 3.00 -10.98 8.78
CA ARG A 76 3.73 -11.24 7.53
C ARG A 76 4.31 -9.94 6.96
N TYR A 77 3.49 -8.91 6.85
CA TYR A 77 3.88 -7.63 6.28
C TYR A 77 5.09 -7.04 7.01
N VAL A 78 5.02 -6.96 8.34
CA VAL A 78 6.13 -6.48 9.16
C VAL A 78 7.38 -7.36 9.01
N LYS A 79 7.21 -8.69 8.95
CA LYS A 79 8.34 -9.60 8.75
C LYS A 79 9.02 -9.41 7.39
N THR A 80 8.26 -9.19 6.32
CA THR A 80 8.81 -8.94 4.97
C THR A 80 9.59 -7.64 4.86
N SER A 81 9.34 -6.69 5.78
CA SER A 81 10.02 -5.39 5.85
C SER A 81 11.21 -5.38 6.82
N GLY A 82 11.55 -6.54 7.41
CA GLY A 82 12.67 -6.68 8.34
C GLY A 82 12.37 -6.27 9.78
N GLY A 83 11.10 -6.11 10.15
CA GLY A 83 10.64 -5.76 11.50
C GLY A 83 9.90 -4.42 11.56
N LEU A 84 9.24 -4.18 12.70
CA LEU A 84 8.36 -3.01 12.87
C LEU A 84 9.14 -1.70 12.84
N ASP A 85 10.25 -1.62 13.58
CA ASP A 85 11.07 -0.41 13.65
C ASP A 85 11.63 -0.08 12.27
N ARG A 86 12.23 -1.06 11.56
CA ARG A 86 12.76 -0.86 10.21
C ARG A 86 11.68 -0.40 9.23
N MET A 87 10.47 -0.90 9.37
CA MET A 87 9.35 -0.54 8.49
C MET A 87 8.87 0.89 8.71
N LEU A 88 8.84 1.36 9.97
CA LEU A 88 8.21 2.63 10.35
C LEU A 88 9.20 3.79 10.54
N ASP A 89 10.46 3.51 10.88
CA ASP A 89 11.41 4.55 11.23
C ASP A 89 11.79 5.42 10.04
N VAL A 90 11.88 6.73 10.32
CA VAL A 90 12.40 7.74 9.39
C VAL A 90 13.93 7.74 9.40
N VAL A 91 14.54 7.56 10.57
CA VAL A 91 16.01 7.51 10.69
C VAL A 91 16.48 6.07 10.78
N GLY A 92 17.28 5.61 9.83
CA GLY A 92 17.76 4.22 9.76
C GLY A 92 16.71 3.20 9.30
N GLY A 93 15.50 3.62 8.95
CA GLY A 93 14.39 2.79 8.51
C GLY A 93 13.98 2.99 7.06
N ALA A 94 12.88 2.37 6.69
CA ALA A 94 12.35 2.37 5.32
C ALA A 94 11.78 3.72 4.86
N GLN A 95 11.59 4.66 5.77
CA GLN A 95 11.06 6.00 5.48
C GLN A 95 12.16 7.08 5.44
N GLN A 96 13.45 6.67 5.50
CA GLN A 96 14.57 7.62 5.58
C GLN A 96 14.80 8.37 4.28
N ASP A 97 14.82 7.64 3.17
CA ASP A 97 15.24 8.19 1.89
C ASP A 97 14.03 8.42 0.96
N HIS A 98 14.09 9.47 0.17
CA HIS A 98 13.16 9.74 -0.91
C HIS A 98 13.90 10.27 -2.14
N PHE A 99 13.30 10.08 -3.31
CA PHE A 99 13.88 10.55 -4.56
C PHE A 99 13.68 12.07 -4.68
N ILE A 100 14.73 12.80 -5.03
CA ILE A 100 14.69 14.26 -5.21
C ILE A 100 13.62 14.64 -6.25
N ASP A 101 13.58 13.93 -7.38
CA ASP A 101 12.65 14.17 -8.48
C ASP A 101 11.34 13.35 -8.34
N GLY A 102 11.10 12.78 -7.16
CA GLY A 102 9.95 11.91 -6.88
C GLY A 102 10.14 10.47 -7.34
N SER A 103 9.39 9.55 -6.72
CA SER A 103 9.52 8.11 -6.98
C SER A 103 9.10 7.68 -8.39
N HIS A 104 8.33 8.51 -9.11
CA HIS A 104 7.91 8.24 -10.49
C HIS A 104 9.10 8.25 -11.46
N GLU A 105 10.18 8.96 -11.15
CA GLU A 105 11.41 9.02 -11.96
C GLU A 105 11.99 7.62 -12.23
N MET A 106 11.92 6.70 -11.30
CA MET A 106 12.37 5.32 -11.51
C MET A 106 11.58 4.63 -12.63
N ALA A 107 10.25 4.77 -12.63
CA ALA A 107 9.40 4.21 -13.68
C ALA A 107 9.67 4.88 -15.04
N GLN A 108 9.90 6.19 -15.06
CA GLN A 108 10.22 6.96 -16.27
C GLN A 108 11.54 6.52 -16.89
N ARG A 109 12.58 6.29 -16.10
CA ARG A 109 13.88 5.78 -16.60
C ARG A 109 13.76 4.40 -17.20
N ILE A 110 13.07 3.48 -16.54
CA ILE A 110 12.81 2.13 -17.10
C ILE A 110 11.99 2.27 -18.40
N ALA A 111 11.00 3.13 -18.44
CA ALA A 111 10.18 3.37 -19.62
C ALA A 111 11.01 3.92 -20.79
N ALA A 112 11.96 4.81 -20.52
CA ALA A 112 12.86 5.35 -21.54
C ALA A 112 13.75 4.26 -22.17
N GLU A 113 14.24 3.30 -21.38
CA GLU A 113 15.00 2.15 -21.87
C GLU A 113 14.15 1.19 -22.70
N LEU A 114 12.88 1.02 -22.34
CA LEU A 114 11.96 0.13 -23.06
C LEU A 114 11.43 0.75 -24.38
N GLY A 115 11.37 2.09 -24.46
CA GLY A 115 10.98 2.81 -25.65
C GLY A 115 9.61 2.37 -26.20
N ASP A 116 9.57 2.06 -27.50
CA ASP A 116 8.33 1.70 -28.23
C ASP A 116 7.65 0.40 -27.73
N ARG A 117 8.28 -0.34 -26.84
CA ARG A 117 7.67 -1.51 -26.19
C ARG A 117 6.58 -1.10 -25.20
N ILE A 118 6.55 0.17 -24.76
CA ILE A 118 5.53 0.70 -23.86
C ILE A 118 4.44 1.39 -24.67
N ARG A 119 3.19 1.03 -24.40
CA ARG A 119 1.99 1.66 -24.95
C ARG A 119 1.26 2.39 -23.84
N LEU A 120 1.41 3.70 -23.79
CA LEU A 120 0.63 4.56 -22.91
C LEU A 120 -0.76 4.84 -23.51
N ARG A 121 -1.71 5.32 -22.68
CA ARG A 121 -3.11 5.58 -23.08
C ARG A 121 -3.78 4.35 -23.68
N ALA A 122 -3.41 3.18 -23.21
CA ALA A 122 -3.87 1.88 -23.67
C ALA A 122 -4.59 1.15 -22.53
N ALA A 123 -5.65 1.75 -22.00
CA ALA A 123 -6.43 1.15 -20.92
C ALA A 123 -6.98 -0.21 -21.36
N VAL A 124 -6.61 -1.26 -20.63
CA VAL A 124 -7.06 -2.63 -20.89
C VAL A 124 -8.48 -2.81 -20.35
N SER A 125 -9.37 -3.29 -21.22
CA SER A 125 -10.77 -3.56 -20.86
C SER A 125 -11.12 -5.06 -20.86
N ARG A 126 -10.39 -5.87 -21.66
CA ARG A 126 -10.67 -7.29 -21.81
C ARG A 126 -9.40 -8.11 -22.02
N ILE A 127 -9.37 -9.31 -21.46
CA ILE A 127 -8.34 -10.33 -21.69
C ILE A 127 -9.04 -11.63 -22.07
N GLU A 128 -8.76 -12.12 -23.28
CA GLU A 128 -9.21 -13.44 -23.74
C GLU A 128 -8.00 -14.38 -23.72
N TRP A 129 -8.18 -15.59 -23.18
CA TRP A 129 -7.08 -16.53 -23.05
C TRP A 129 -7.50 -17.99 -23.36
N SER A 130 -6.52 -18.75 -23.82
CA SER A 130 -6.56 -20.20 -23.98
C SER A 130 -5.26 -20.78 -23.41
N ASP A 131 -5.04 -22.08 -23.51
CA ASP A 131 -3.82 -22.70 -22.95
C ASP A 131 -2.53 -22.12 -23.54
N ASP A 132 -2.56 -21.67 -24.80
CA ASP A 132 -1.36 -21.28 -25.57
C ASP A 132 -1.33 -19.81 -25.99
N ALA A 133 -2.40 -19.05 -25.79
CA ALA A 133 -2.54 -17.69 -26.30
C ALA A 133 -3.31 -16.78 -25.38
N VAL A 134 -2.97 -15.48 -25.46
CA VAL A 134 -3.68 -14.39 -24.78
C VAL A 134 -3.91 -13.26 -25.78
N ALA A 135 -5.15 -12.76 -25.85
CA ALA A 135 -5.48 -11.54 -26.57
C ALA A 135 -5.89 -10.45 -25.55
N VAL A 136 -5.17 -9.34 -25.53
CA VAL A 136 -5.39 -8.21 -24.62
C VAL A 136 -6.00 -7.06 -25.43
N THR A 137 -7.27 -6.75 -25.15
CA THR A 137 -7.99 -5.62 -25.75
C THR A 137 -7.84 -4.37 -24.90
N SER A 138 -7.44 -3.28 -25.55
CA SER A 138 -7.27 -1.97 -24.94
C SER A 138 -7.83 -0.87 -25.81
N THR A 139 -7.87 0.37 -25.31
CA THR A 139 -8.22 1.55 -26.10
C THR A 139 -7.28 1.81 -27.28
N ALA A 140 -6.08 1.20 -27.30
CA ALA A 140 -5.11 1.31 -28.38
C ALA A 140 -5.12 0.08 -29.34
N GLY A 141 -6.15 -0.77 -29.25
CA GLY A 141 -6.30 -1.97 -30.06
C GLY A 141 -5.98 -3.26 -29.31
N VAL A 142 -5.85 -4.36 -30.04
CA VAL A 142 -5.62 -5.70 -29.51
C VAL A 142 -4.13 -6.06 -29.62
N VAL A 143 -3.62 -6.72 -28.59
CA VAL A 143 -2.28 -7.33 -28.56
C VAL A 143 -2.43 -8.82 -28.32
N GLU A 144 -1.89 -9.63 -29.22
CA GLU A 144 -1.80 -11.08 -29.07
C GLU A 144 -0.43 -11.48 -28.53
N ALA A 145 -0.40 -12.42 -27.59
CA ALA A 145 0.82 -12.93 -26.97
C ALA A 145 0.63 -14.38 -26.54
N ARG A 146 1.75 -15.08 -26.30
CA ARG A 146 1.70 -16.43 -25.72
C ARG A 146 1.44 -16.44 -24.22
N ARG A 147 1.83 -15.40 -23.52
CA ARG A 147 1.71 -15.25 -22.06
C ARG A 147 1.44 -13.78 -21.69
N ALA A 148 0.77 -13.56 -20.58
CA ALA A 148 0.57 -12.21 -20.04
C ALA A 148 0.91 -12.18 -18.55
N ILE A 149 1.51 -11.06 -18.10
CA ILE A 149 1.74 -10.76 -16.69
C ILE A 149 0.83 -9.61 -16.30
N LEU A 150 -0.08 -9.84 -15.37
CA LEU A 150 -0.93 -8.80 -14.79
C LEU A 150 -0.23 -8.24 -13.54
N ALA A 151 0.24 -7.00 -13.65
CA ALA A 151 0.98 -6.30 -12.58
C ALA A 151 0.12 -5.24 -11.89
N ILE A 152 -1.14 -5.59 -11.61
CA ILE A 152 -2.11 -4.75 -10.92
C ILE A 152 -2.52 -5.40 -9.59
N PRO A 153 -2.97 -4.63 -8.58
CA PRO A 153 -3.48 -5.20 -7.34
C PRO A 153 -4.59 -6.23 -7.57
N PRO A 154 -4.68 -7.28 -6.74
CA PRO A 154 -5.72 -8.30 -6.89
C PRO A 154 -7.14 -7.74 -7.01
N ALA A 155 -7.48 -6.72 -6.21
CA ALA A 155 -8.80 -6.07 -6.23
C ALA A 155 -9.15 -5.50 -7.61
N HIS A 156 -8.18 -4.93 -8.33
CA HIS A 156 -8.42 -4.27 -9.63
C HIS A 156 -8.50 -5.23 -10.82
N ARG A 157 -8.26 -6.52 -10.59
CA ARG A 157 -8.49 -7.55 -11.63
C ARG A 157 -9.96 -7.68 -12.01
N GLN A 158 -10.86 -7.26 -11.12
CA GLN A 158 -12.32 -7.24 -11.36
C GLN A 158 -12.76 -6.18 -12.37
N ASP A 159 -11.93 -5.18 -12.62
CA ASP A 159 -12.21 -4.09 -13.57
C ASP A 159 -11.92 -4.48 -15.02
N ILE A 160 -11.37 -5.68 -15.24
CA ILE A 160 -11.04 -6.23 -16.56
C ILE A 160 -11.93 -7.45 -16.83
N ASP A 161 -12.59 -7.47 -17.98
CA ASP A 161 -13.34 -8.64 -18.45
C ASP A 161 -12.37 -9.75 -18.87
N ILE A 162 -12.31 -10.85 -18.10
CA ILE A 162 -11.40 -11.98 -18.37
C ILE A 162 -12.21 -13.19 -18.84
N ALA A 163 -11.96 -13.64 -20.07
CA ALA A 163 -12.67 -14.75 -20.72
C ALA A 163 -11.70 -15.84 -21.25
N PRO A 164 -11.90 -17.13 -20.94
CA PRO A 164 -12.88 -17.64 -19.97
C PRO A 164 -12.69 -17.05 -18.58
N ALA A 165 -13.75 -17.01 -17.79
CA ALA A 165 -13.69 -16.49 -16.42
C ALA A 165 -12.64 -17.25 -15.61
N LEU A 166 -11.89 -16.51 -14.77
CA LEU A 166 -10.95 -17.12 -13.84
C LEU A 166 -11.67 -18.09 -12.90
N PRO A 167 -11.01 -19.17 -12.45
CA PRO A 167 -11.56 -20.07 -11.43
C PRO A 167 -12.09 -19.27 -10.23
N ILE A 168 -13.19 -19.73 -9.64
CA ILE A 168 -13.93 -18.99 -8.60
C ILE A 168 -13.04 -18.50 -7.45
N GLY A 169 -12.01 -19.26 -7.06
CA GLY A 169 -11.08 -18.85 -6.02
C GLY A 169 -10.33 -17.55 -6.33
N TYR A 170 -10.01 -17.27 -7.60
CA TYR A 170 -9.34 -16.01 -8.00
C TYR A 170 -10.31 -14.82 -7.98
N GLN A 171 -11.58 -15.05 -8.29
CA GLN A 171 -12.61 -14.00 -8.17
C GLN A 171 -12.84 -13.67 -6.69
N GLN A 172 -12.91 -14.67 -5.83
CA GLN A 172 -13.01 -14.48 -4.38
C GLN A 172 -11.76 -13.83 -3.78
N LEU A 173 -10.56 -14.21 -4.23
CA LEU A 173 -9.31 -13.55 -3.85
C LEU A 173 -9.39 -12.04 -4.14
N ALA A 174 -9.83 -11.65 -5.33
CA ALA A 174 -9.93 -10.24 -5.71
C ALA A 174 -10.86 -9.45 -4.77
N GLN A 175 -11.97 -10.05 -4.35
CA GLN A 175 -12.93 -9.46 -3.40
C GLN A 175 -12.38 -9.39 -1.96
N ARG A 176 -11.50 -10.33 -1.59
CA ARG A 176 -10.94 -10.48 -0.25
C ARG A 176 -9.56 -9.85 -0.08
N TRP A 177 -9.10 -9.11 -1.09
CA TRP A 177 -7.83 -8.38 -1.09
C TRP A 177 -8.04 -6.89 -1.38
N PRO A 178 -8.93 -6.20 -0.63
CA PRO A 178 -9.25 -4.80 -0.89
C PRO A 178 -8.03 -3.91 -0.69
N GLN A 179 -7.94 -2.87 -1.51
CA GLN A 179 -7.00 -1.78 -1.23
C GLN A 179 -7.49 -0.98 -0.01
N GLY A 180 -6.55 -0.45 0.75
CA GLY A 180 -6.87 0.48 1.83
C GLY A 180 -7.40 1.82 1.32
N ALA A 181 -7.74 2.69 2.24
CA ALA A 181 -8.27 4.01 1.92
C ALA A 181 -7.46 5.10 2.63
N LEU A 182 -6.85 6.00 1.87
CA LEU A 182 -6.04 7.09 2.38
C LEU A 182 -6.08 8.28 1.44
N THR A 183 -6.20 9.48 2.01
CA THR A 183 -5.98 10.74 1.30
C THR A 183 -4.73 11.42 1.84
N LYS A 184 -3.93 11.99 0.97
CA LYS A 184 -2.73 12.76 1.32
C LYS A 184 -2.94 14.21 0.96
N SER A 185 -2.78 15.10 1.95
CA SER A 185 -2.90 16.54 1.78
C SER A 185 -1.52 17.19 1.93
N TYR A 186 -1.13 17.99 0.99
CA TYR A 186 0.15 18.68 0.93
C TYR A 186 -0.06 20.18 1.03
N ALA A 187 0.71 20.85 1.87
CA ALA A 187 0.75 22.31 1.95
C ALA A 187 2.20 22.79 1.82
N ALA A 188 2.43 23.66 0.84
CA ALA A 188 3.74 24.23 0.57
C ALA A 188 3.87 25.65 1.18
N TYR A 189 5.03 25.97 1.71
CA TYR A 189 5.35 27.23 2.38
C TYR A 189 6.67 27.80 1.82
N PRO A 190 6.91 29.12 1.92
CA PRO A 190 8.16 29.72 1.44
C PRO A 190 9.42 29.10 2.05
N THR A 191 9.34 28.64 3.30
CA THR A 191 10.41 27.94 4.03
C THR A 191 9.82 26.92 4.98
N PRO A 192 10.56 25.88 5.39
CA PRO A 192 10.14 24.93 6.43
C PRO A 192 10.20 25.58 7.83
N PHE A 193 9.33 26.57 8.09
CA PHE A 193 9.34 27.43 9.27
C PHE A 193 9.27 26.66 10.60
N TRP A 194 8.67 25.47 10.63
CA TRP A 194 8.60 24.61 11.81
C TRP A 194 9.99 24.18 12.29
N ARG A 195 10.97 24.04 11.37
CA ARG A 195 12.35 23.67 11.72
C ARG A 195 13.01 24.77 12.55
N ALA A 196 12.74 26.03 12.26
CA ALA A 196 13.25 27.17 13.03
C ALA A 196 12.69 27.18 14.47
N ASN A 197 11.53 26.57 14.69
CA ASN A 197 10.92 26.39 16.00
C ASN A 197 11.34 25.08 16.70
N GLY A 198 12.32 24.35 16.16
CA GLY A 198 12.80 23.08 16.72
C GLY A 198 11.87 21.88 16.49
N LEU A 199 10.90 21.99 15.56
CA LEU A 199 9.96 20.93 15.25
C LEU A 199 10.40 20.15 14.00
N SER A 200 10.17 18.84 14.01
CA SER A 200 10.53 17.94 12.90
C SER A 200 9.53 17.95 11.74
N GLY A 201 8.36 18.56 11.90
CA GLY A 201 7.25 18.42 10.95
C GLY A 201 6.48 17.10 11.08
N GLN A 202 6.93 16.20 11.95
CA GLN A 202 6.18 14.97 12.29
C GLN A 202 5.34 15.19 13.54
N ALA A 203 4.06 14.91 13.45
CA ALA A 203 3.12 14.98 14.57
C ALA A 203 2.01 13.94 14.42
N LEU A 204 1.48 13.50 15.55
CA LEU A 204 0.27 12.67 15.63
C LEU A 204 -0.87 13.52 16.21
N SER A 205 -2.09 13.33 15.71
CA SER A 205 -3.26 14.05 16.22
C SER A 205 -4.47 13.12 16.26
N ASP A 206 -5.25 13.27 17.32
CA ASP A 206 -6.60 12.73 17.46
C ASP A 206 -7.67 13.79 17.16
N GLN A 207 -7.26 15.01 16.80
CA GLN A 207 -8.12 16.15 16.52
C GLN A 207 -8.15 16.45 15.01
N GLY A 208 -9.37 16.54 14.47
CA GLY A 208 -9.59 16.85 13.05
C GLY A 208 -9.26 15.68 12.10
N PRO A 209 -9.26 15.93 10.78
CA PRO A 209 -9.11 14.86 9.80
C PRO A 209 -7.66 14.37 9.65
N VAL A 210 -6.65 15.19 9.94
CA VAL A 210 -5.23 14.83 9.80
C VAL A 210 -4.77 14.07 11.04
N PHE A 211 -4.46 12.79 10.90
CA PHE A 211 -4.05 11.95 12.03
C PHE A 211 -2.53 11.78 12.17
N ILE A 212 -1.75 12.09 11.13
CA ILE A 212 -0.28 12.12 11.16
C ILE A 212 0.24 13.12 10.13
N THR A 213 1.36 13.78 10.44
CA THR A 213 2.05 14.69 9.52
C THR A 213 3.51 14.29 9.33
N PHE A 214 4.09 14.72 8.20
CA PHE A 214 5.51 14.57 7.88
C PHE A 214 6.03 15.83 7.18
N ASP A 215 7.31 16.15 7.44
CA ASP A 215 8.08 17.09 6.64
C ASP A 215 8.63 16.35 5.40
N VAL A 216 8.13 16.70 4.24
CA VAL A 216 8.58 16.16 2.94
C VAL A 216 9.21 17.24 2.07
N SER A 217 9.77 18.27 2.73
CA SER A 217 10.47 19.36 2.06
C SER A 217 11.73 18.85 1.34
N PRO A 218 12.09 19.44 0.20
CA PRO A 218 13.40 19.24 -0.40
C PRO A 218 14.50 19.73 0.56
N PRO A 219 15.77 19.35 0.33
CA PRO A 219 16.89 19.75 1.19
C PRO A 219 16.99 21.25 1.37
N GLU A 220 16.69 22.03 0.33
CA GLU A 220 16.73 23.48 0.29
C GLU A 220 15.47 24.06 -0.34
N GLY A 221 15.12 25.30 0.01
CA GLY A 221 14.03 26.06 -0.58
C GLY A 221 12.73 25.96 0.20
N ILE A 222 11.66 25.53 -0.46
CA ILE A 222 10.29 25.51 0.10
C ILE A 222 10.14 24.48 1.21
N GLY A 223 9.26 24.78 2.17
CA GLY A 223 8.80 23.82 3.16
C GLY A 223 7.54 23.09 2.65
N ILE A 224 7.45 21.78 2.83
CA ILE A 224 6.26 21.01 2.48
C ILE A 224 5.85 20.15 3.67
N LEU A 225 4.66 20.42 4.21
CA LEU A 225 3.99 19.53 5.16
C LEU A 225 3.06 18.57 4.41
N LEU A 226 3.19 17.29 4.71
CA LEU A 226 2.29 16.24 4.29
C LEU A 226 1.42 15.83 5.47
N GLY A 227 0.09 15.82 5.30
CA GLY A 227 -0.87 15.26 6.23
C GLY A 227 -1.55 14.03 5.66
N PHE A 228 -1.72 12.98 6.47
CA PHE A 228 -2.54 11.82 6.12
C PHE A 228 -3.91 11.97 6.73
N THR A 229 -4.95 11.79 5.91
CA THR A 229 -6.34 11.91 6.30
C THR A 229 -7.10 10.62 6.02
N ASP A 230 -8.03 10.28 6.92
CA ASP A 230 -9.00 9.22 6.65
C ASP A 230 -10.01 9.73 5.62
N PRO A 231 -10.14 9.10 4.44
CA PRO A 231 -11.05 9.56 3.41
C PRO A 231 -12.52 9.42 3.80
N ARG A 232 -12.85 8.61 4.81
CA ARG A 232 -14.22 8.41 5.29
C ARG A 232 -14.80 9.71 5.82
N GLY A 233 -15.78 10.27 5.07
CA GLY A 233 -16.40 11.57 5.39
C GLY A 233 -15.54 12.79 5.01
N PHE A 234 -14.23 12.66 4.80
CA PHE A 234 -13.36 13.74 4.34
C PHE A 234 -13.47 13.95 2.81
N ASP A 235 -13.31 12.89 2.03
CA ASP A 235 -13.28 12.98 0.55
C ASP A 235 -14.61 13.44 -0.07
N ALA A 236 -15.72 13.22 0.63
CA ALA A 236 -17.03 13.66 0.18
C ALA A 236 -17.26 15.18 0.35
N GLN A 237 -16.39 15.87 1.11
CA GLN A 237 -16.51 17.30 1.33
C GLN A 237 -16.04 18.09 0.09
N PRO A 238 -16.58 19.32 -0.13
CA PRO A 238 -16.04 20.23 -1.11
C PRO A 238 -14.55 20.51 -0.87
N GLU A 239 -13.78 20.70 -1.93
CA GLU A 239 -12.33 20.93 -1.87
C GLU A 239 -11.94 22.06 -0.90
N GLN A 240 -12.65 23.19 -0.97
CA GLN A 240 -12.40 24.30 -0.07
C GLN A 240 -12.57 23.90 1.41
N LYS A 241 -13.57 23.08 1.74
CA LYS A 241 -13.78 22.59 3.12
C LYS A 241 -12.67 21.64 3.56
N ARG A 242 -12.25 20.76 2.68
CA ARG A 242 -11.12 19.86 2.97
C ARG A 242 -9.85 20.66 3.27
N ARG A 243 -9.55 21.65 2.41
CA ARG A 243 -8.41 22.57 2.62
C ARG A 243 -8.52 23.31 3.95
N GLU A 244 -9.66 23.92 4.27
CA GLU A 244 -9.88 24.63 5.53
C GLU A 244 -9.60 23.71 6.73
N HIS A 245 -10.11 22.48 6.74
CA HIS A 245 -9.94 21.53 7.83
C HIS A 245 -8.48 21.07 7.98
N VAL A 246 -7.78 20.78 6.89
CA VAL A 246 -6.36 20.39 6.94
C VAL A 246 -5.49 21.53 7.44
N LEU A 247 -5.70 22.75 6.94
CA LEU A 247 -4.93 23.91 7.37
C LEU A 247 -5.20 24.26 8.83
N ALA A 248 -6.42 24.06 9.32
CA ALA A 248 -6.72 24.19 10.76
C ALA A 248 -5.92 23.18 11.60
N CYS A 249 -5.80 21.91 11.16
CA CYS A 249 -4.95 20.92 11.82
C CYS A 249 -3.47 21.34 11.81
N PHE A 250 -2.95 21.77 10.65
CA PHE A 250 -1.56 22.20 10.54
C PHE A 250 -1.29 23.42 11.40
N THR A 251 -2.23 24.38 11.48
CA THR A 251 -2.13 25.55 12.35
C THR A 251 -2.08 25.18 13.83
N ALA A 252 -2.93 24.24 14.24
CA ALA A 252 -2.93 23.75 15.62
C ALA A 252 -1.62 23.05 16.00
N LEU A 253 -0.99 22.34 15.06
CA LEU A 253 0.24 21.59 15.30
C LEU A 253 1.51 22.45 15.17
N PHE A 254 1.57 23.40 14.24
CA PHE A 254 2.79 24.10 13.83
C PHE A 254 2.72 25.62 14.00
N GLY A 255 1.56 26.16 14.41
CA GLY A 255 1.35 27.59 14.64
C GLY A 255 0.76 28.35 13.44
N GLU A 256 0.47 29.65 13.65
CA GLU A 256 -0.29 30.50 12.73
C GLU A 256 0.28 30.59 11.30
N GLN A 257 1.59 30.42 11.14
CA GLN A 257 2.21 30.41 9.81
C GLN A 257 1.68 29.32 8.90
N ALA A 258 1.22 28.18 9.48
CA ALA A 258 0.65 27.07 8.74
C ALA A 258 -0.71 27.39 8.10
N ALA A 259 -1.40 28.43 8.53
CA ALA A 259 -2.68 28.85 7.94
C ALA A 259 -2.56 29.37 6.51
N ASN A 260 -1.38 29.83 6.08
CA ASN A 260 -1.18 30.54 4.83
C ASN A 260 -0.13 29.87 3.92
N PRO A 261 -0.40 28.69 3.36
CA PRO A 261 0.48 28.05 2.40
C PRO A 261 0.51 28.82 1.08
N ILE A 262 1.63 28.75 0.36
CA ILE A 262 1.76 29.27 -1.00
C ILE A 262 1.10 28.36 -2.03
N ASP A 263 0.94 27.06 -1.68
CA ASP A 263 0.22 26.09 -2.52
C ASP A 263 -0.37 24.98 -1.65
N TYR A 264 -1.41 24.30 -2.18
CA TYR A 264 -2.12 23.23 -1.47
C TYR A 264 -2.67 22.20 -2.46
N LEU A 265 -2.52 20.92 -2.14
CA LEU A 265 -3.02 19.79 -2.94
C LEU A 265 -3.57 18.68 -2.05
N ASP A 266 -4.75 18.16 -2.40
CA ASP A 266 -5.28 16.89 -1.91
C ASP A 266 -5.10 15.80 -2.97
N GLN A 267 -4.35 14.76 -2.64
CA GLN A 267 -4.32 13.54 -3.45
C GLN A 267 -5.28 12.51 -2.83
N ARG A 268 -6.45 12.38 -3.42
CA ARG A 268 -7.48 11.41 -3.04
C ARG A 268 -7.29 10.13 -3.82
N TRP A 269 -6.51 9.20 -3.26
CA TRP A 269 -6.16 7.95 -3.94
C TRP A 269 -7.37 7.08 -4.27
N GLY A 270 -8.45 7.13 -3.48
CA GLY A 270 -9.69 6.42 -3.77
C GLY A 270 -10.43 6.89 -5.04
N ALA A 271 -10.10 8.09 -5.54
CA ALA A 271 -10.68 8.66 -6.75
C ALA A 271 -9.86 8.39 -8.02
N GLU A 272 -8.68 7.74 -7.89
CA GLU A 272 -7.84 7.41 -9.04
C GLU A 272 -8.46 6.32 -9.91
N THR A 273 -8.45 6.52 -11.23
CA THR A 273 -9.10 5.60 -12.17
C THR A 273 -8.39 4.25 -12.29
N PHE A 274 -7.05 4.24 -12.28
CA PHE A 274 -6.26 3.04 -12.55
C PHE A 274 -5.51 2.49 -11.34
N ALA A 275 -5.51 3.23 -10.23
CA ALA A 275 -4.89 2.83 -8.98
C ALA A 275 -5.72 3.32 -7.78
N PRO A 276 -7.04 2.99 -7.73
CA PRO A 276 -7.88 3.46 -6.64
C PRO A 276 -7.48 2.81 -5.32
N GLY A 277 -7.44 3.63 -4.26
CA GLY A 277 -7.09 3.19 -2.92
C GLY A 277 -5.59 3.22 -2.62
N GLY A 278 -5.23 2.79 -1.43
CA GLY A 278 -3.85 2.78 -0.93
C GLY A 278 -3.80 2.99 0.59
N PRO A 279 -2.62 2.94 1.18
CA PRO A 279 -1.30 2.75 0.55
C PRO A 279 -1.03 1.33 0.08
N THR A 280 -1.67 0.33 0.69
CA THR A 280 -1.54 -1.09 0.34
C THR A 280 -2.85 -1.84 0.57
N ALA A 281 -2.87 -3.15 0.35
CA ALA A 281 -4.05 -3.96 0.61
C ALA A 281 -4.33 -4.10 2.11
N ALA A 282 -5.58 -3.90 2.50
CA ALA A 282 -6.11 -4.13 3.85
C ALA A 282 -6.74 -5.53 3.90
N VAL A 283 -5.94 -6.55 4.14
CA VAL A 283 -6.37 -7.96 4.02
C VAL A 283 -7.09 -8.42 5.28
N PRO A 284 -8.39 -8.74 5.21
CA PRO A 284 -9.18 -9.12 6.37
C PRO A 284 -8.91 -10.56 6.83
N PRO A 285 -9.35 -10.92 8.06
CA PRO A 285 -9.28 -12.29 8.56
C PRO A 285 -9.84 -13.34 7.60
N GLY A 286 -9.21 -14.54 7.60
CA GLY A 286 -9.57 -15.68 6.75
C GLY A 286 -9.00 -15.66 5.34
N SER A 287 -8.50 -14.52 4.88
CA SER A 287 -8.10 -14.35 3.47
C SER A 287 -6.81 -15.08 3.11
N TRP A 288 -5.83 -15.11 4.00
CA TRP A 288 -4.55 -15.78 3.74
C TRP A 288 -4.68 -17.30 3.71
N THR A 289 -5.42 -17.88 4.65
CA THR A 289 -5.61 -19.33 4.74
C THR A 289 -6.45 -19.89 3.60
N GLU A 290 -7.41 -19.10 3.10
CA GLU A 290 -8.26 -19.53 1.99
C GLU A 290 -7.63 -19.24 0.62
N PHE A 291 -7.10 -18.05 0.41
CA PHE A 291 -6.77 -17.56 -0.93
C PHE A 291 -5.27 -17.23 -1.13
N GLY A 292 -4.48 -17.15 -0.07
CA GLY A 292 -3.09 -16.67 -0.15
C GLY A 292 -2.23 -17.39 -1.20
N ARG A 293 -2.41 -18.71 -1.37
CA ARG A 293 -1.70 -19.49 -2.40
C ARG A 293 -1.98 -19.03 -3.83
N LEU A 294 -3.18 -18.47 -4.09
CA LEU A 294 -3.62 -18.04 -5.42
C LEU A 294 -2.97 -16.72 -5.86
N LEU A 295 -2.37 -15.96 -4.92
CA LEU A 295 -1.71 -14.70 -5.27
C LEU A 295 -0.65 -14.85 -6.36
N ARG A 296 0.04 -16.00 -6.40
CA ARG A 296 1.16 -16.25 -7.32
C ARG A 296 0.90 -17.39 -8.29
N GLN A 297 -0.07 -18.26 -8.02
CA GLN A 297 -0.31 -19.42 -8.87
C GLN A 297 -0.83 -18.95 -10.23
N PRO A 298 -0.13 -19.24 -11.35
CA PRO A 298 -0.61 -18.89 -12.69
C PRO A 298 -1.92 -19.58 -13.04
N VAL A 299 -2.69 -19.00 -13.96
CA VAL A 299 -3.87 -19.60 -14.56
C VAL A 299 -3.68 -19.66 -16.07
N GLY A 300 -3.44 -20.85 -16.60
CA GLY A 300 -3.07 -21.00 -18.01
C GLY A 300 -1.88 -20.08 -18.34
N PRO A 301 -1.99 -19.21 -19.35
CA PRO A 301 -0.93 -18.30 -19.76
C PRO A 301 -0.87 -17.00 -18.93
N LEU A 302 -1.74 -16.83 -17.93
CA LEU A 302 -1.83 -15.64 -17.11
C LEU A 302 -0.96 -15.77 -15.86
N HIS A 303 -0.03 -14.83 -15.67
CA HIS A 303 0.88 -14.73 -14.54
C HIS A 303 0.59 -13.45 -13.74
N TRP A 304 0.99 -13.43 -12.46
CA TRP A 304 0.68 -12.37 -11.54
C TRP A 304 1.95 -11.71 -11.01
N ALA A 305 2.00 -10.38 -11.08
CA ALA A 305 2.98 -9.54 -10.41
C ALA A 305 2.25 -8.49 -9.55
N GLY A 306 3.00 -7.64 -8.93
CA GLY A 306 2.53 -6.66 -7.97
C GLY A 306 3.14 -6.91 -6.62
N THR A 307 3.31 -5.85 -5.83
CA THR A 307 3.97 -5.90 -4.53
C THR A 307 3.30 -6.85 -3.53
N GLU A 308 2.00 -7.12 -3.67
CA GLU A 308 1.24 -8.07 -2.85
C GLU A 308 1.75 -9.50 -3.00
N THR A 309 2.37 -9.80 -4.15
CA THR A 309 2.94 -11.12 -4.47
C THR A 309 4.41 -11.27 -4.05
N ALA A 310 5.03 -10.23 -3.47
CA ALA A 310 6.43 -10.26 -3.07
C ALA A 310 6.66 -10.99 -1.75
N ASP A 311 7.84 -11.64 -1.60
CA ASP A 311 8.29 -12.26 -0.36
C ASP A 311 9.05 -11.28 0.54
N GLU A 312 9.68 -10.30 -0.05
CA GLU A 312 10.38 -9.24 0.65
C GLU A 312 9.79 -7.90 0.26
N TRP A 313 9.74 -6.98 1.21
CA TRP A 313 9.23 -5.62 1.01
C TRP A 313 7.83 -5.57 0.36
N THR A 314 6.93 -6.46 0.81
CA THR A 314 5.51 -6.40 0.40
C THR A 314 4.94 -5.01 0.72
N GLY A 315 4.25 -4.40 -0.25
CA GLY A 315 3.71 -3.05 -0.12
C GLY A 315 4.67 -1.91 -0.49
N PHE A 316 5.94 -2.23 -0.80
CA PHE A 316 6.98 -1.29 -1.20
C PHE A 316 7.34 -1.42 -2.68
N MET A 317 8.02 -0.42 -3.22
CA MET A 317 8.50 -0.43 -4.61
C MET A 317 9.52 -1.55 -4.87
N ASP A 318 10.39 -1.84 -3.90
CA ASP A 318 11.33 -2.96 -3.98
C ASP A 318 10.60 -4.31 -4.14
N GLY A 319 9.53 -4.53 -3.37
CA GLY A 319 8.67 -5.71 -3.52
C GLY A 319 8.01 -5.80 -4.89
N ALA A 320 7.59 -4.66 -5.47
CA ALA A 320 7.03 -4.64 -6.82
C ALA A 320 8.07 -5.06 -7.87
N VAL A 321 9.30 -4.56 -7.79
CA VAL A 321 10.41 -4.95 -8.67
C VAL A 321 10.72 -6.44 -8.54
N ARG A 322 10.87 -6.96 -7.33
CA ARG A 322 11.11 -8.39 -7.07
C ARG A 322 10.01 -9.28 -7.64
N SER A 323 8.76 -8.85 -7.49
CA SER A 323 7.60 -9.59 -8.03
C SER A 323 7.61 -9.63 -9.56
N GLY A 324 7.99 -8.54 -10.21
CA GLY A 324 8.16 -8.47 -11.66
C GLY A 324 9.26 -9.38 -12.17
N GLN A 325 10.42 -9.40 -11.51
CA GLN A 325 11.54 -10.30 -11.83
C GLN A 325 11.13 -11.77 -11.69
N ARG A 326 10.41 -12.14 -10.62
CA ARG A 326 9.87 -13.49 -10.43
C ARG A 326 8.92 -13.87 -11.55
N ALA A 327 7.93 -13.04 -11.85
CA ALA A 327 6.93 -13.32 -12.87
C ALA A 327 7.56 -13.43 -14.28
N ALA A 328 8.55 -12.60 -14.59
CA ALA A 328 9.30 -12.68 -15.84
C ALA A 328 10.08 -14.00 -15.94
N ALA A 329 10.73 -14.45 -14.87
CA ALA A 329 11.43 -15.72 -14.82
C ALA A 329 10.45 -16.91 -15.01
N GLU A 330 9.27 -16.89 -14.40
CA GLU A 330 8.23 -17.92 -14.60
C GLU A 330 7.81 -18.01 -16.08
N VAL A 331 7.55 -16.87 -16.73
CA VAL A 331 7.19 -16.82 -18.15
C VAL A 331 8.31 -17.35 -19.03
N ALA A 332 9.58 -16.97 -18.78
CA ALA A 332 10.73 -17.42 -19.53
C ALA A 332 10.93 -18.95 -19.43
N HIS A 333 10.80 -19.53 -18.23
CA HIS A 333 10.90 -20.97 -18.03
C HIS A 333 9.80 -21.77 -18.74
N THR A 334 8.57 -21.22 -18.76
CA THR A 334 7.45 -21.87 -19.45
C THR A 334 7.63 -21.83 -20.97
N ALA A 335 8.17 -20.73 -21.51
CA ALA A 335 8.43 -20.57 -22.93
C ALA A 335 9.54 -21.51 -23.47
N LEU A 336 10.46 -21.96 -22.60
CA LEU A 336 11.54 -22.90 -22.97
C LEU A 336 11.08 -24.36 -22.97
N ARG A 337 9.91 -24.66 -22.43
CA ARG A 337 9.35 -26.03 -22.33
C ARG A 337 8.23 -26.31 -23.33
N SER A 338 7.74 -25.29 -24.01
CA SER A 338 6.76 -25.33 -25.11
C SER A 338 7.44 -25.22 -26.45
#